data_62ce3eb81737e3f00f6a559c616c8522
#
_entry.id   62ce3eb81737e3f00f6a559c616c8522
#
_cell.length_a   1.000
_cell.length_b   1.000
_cell.length_c   1.000
_cell.angle_alpha   90.00
_cell.angle_beta   90.00
_cell.angle_gamma   90.00
#
_symmetry.space_group_name_H-M   'P 1'
#
loop_
_entity.id
_entity.type
_entity.pdbx_description
1 polymer ?
#
loop_
_entity_poly.entity_id
_entity_poly.type
_entity_poly.pdbx_seq_one_letter_code
_entity_poly.pdbx_strand_id
1 'polypeptide(L)'
;MTTSLKRLDQSAQDAADILLIGIRVRSVRQSVGYSIEDLAETCGLTSAEITGIEEGLEADMGQLKRVASALQVSISDLLDGQE
;
A
#
# COMPACT_ATOMS: atom_id res chain seq x y z
N MET A 1 1.90 -31.57 8.19
CA MET A 1 0.65 -31.09 7.82
C MET A 1 0.46 -29.64 8.10
N THR A 2 0.56 -29.29 9.32
CA THR A 2 0.40 -27.92 9.73
C THR A 2 1.37 -27.00 9.03
N THR A 3 2.57 -27.49 8.81
CA THR A 3 3.58 -26.67 8.16
C THR A 3 3.20 -26.32 6.74
N SER A 4 2.64 -27.26 6.04
CA SER A 4 2.20 -27.02 4.68
C SER A 4 1.09 -26.00 4.64
N LEU A 5 0.17 -26.11 5.56
CA LEU A 5 -0.92 -25.17 5.64
C LEU A 5 -0.40 -23.79 5.93
N LYS A 6 0.57 -23.70 6.82
CA LYS A 6 1.15 -22.42 7.13
C LYS A 6 1.78 -21.77 5.94
N ARG A 7 2.43 -22.57 5.12
CA ARG A 7 3.06 -22.06 3.94
C ARG A 7 2.04 -21.51 2.96
N LEU A 8 0.96 -22.22 2.79
CA LEU A 8 -0.13 -21.76 1.94
C LEU A 8 -0.73 -20.48 2.47
N ASP A 9 -0.88 -20.43 3.78
CA ASP A 9 -1.42 -19.24 4.41
C ASP A 9 -0.53 -18.04 4.18
N GLN A 10 0.76 -18.24 4.23
CA GLN A 10 1.69 -17.15 4.00
C GLN A 10 1.54 -16.59 2.60
N SER A 11 1.43 -17.46 1.63
CA SER A 11 1.24 -17.01 0.25
C SER A 11 -0.04 -16.21 0.12
N ALA A 12 -1.09 -16.70 0.72
CA ALA A 12 -2.37 -16.00 0.68
C ALA A 12 -2.27 -14.67 1.41
N GLN A 13 -1.55 -14.68 2.53
CA GLN A 13 -1.36 -13.46 3.29
C GLN A 13 -0.59 -12.41 2.54
N ASP A 14 0.42 -12.81 1.79
CA ASP A 14 1.19 -11.86 1.01
C ASP A 14 0.31 -11.15 0.00
N ALA A 15 -0.54 -11.89 -0.69
CA ALA A 15 -1.45 -11.29 -1.64
C ALA A 15 -2.47 -10.40 -0.93
N ALA A 16 -2.98 -10.88 0.20
CA ALA A 16 -3.94 -10.12 0.98
C ALA A 16 -3.29 -8.85 1.53
N ASP A 17 -2.03 -8.95 1.94
CA ASP A 17 -1.31 -7.80 2.48
C ASP A 17 -1.14 -6.72 1.42
N ILE A 18 -0.83 -7.10 0.20
CA ILE A 18 -0.68 -6.14 -0.88
C ILE A 18 -2.00 -5.41 -1.13
N LEU A 19 -3.11 -6.16 -1.12
CA LEU A 19 -4.41 -5.55 -1.26
C LEU A 19 -4.73 -4.62 -0.12
N LEU A 20 -4.41 -5.04 1.10
CA LEU A 20 -4.67 -4.22 2.27
C LEU A 20 -3.83 -2.95 2.25
N ILE A 21 -2.59 -3.06 1.83
CA ILE A 21 -1.74 -1.89 1.70
C ILE A 21 -2.38 -0.90 0.73
N GLY A 22 -2.86 -1.40 -0.39
CA GLY A 22 -3.51 -0.55 -1.38
C GLY A 22 -4.74 0.14 -0.83
N ILE A 23 -5.54 -0.60 -0.07
CA ILE A 23 -6.73 -0.04 0.57
C ILE A 23 -6.35 1.05 1.55
N ARG A 24 -5.30 0.82 2.32
CA ARG A 24 -4.84 1.81 3.29
C ARG A 24 -4.32 3.06 2.61
N VAL A 25 -3.56 2.88 1.53
CA VAL A 25 -3.06 4.03 0.77
C VAL A 25 -4.23 4.87 0.28
N ARG A 26 -5.22 4.22 -0.30
CA ARG A 26 -6.38 4.92 -0.80
C ARG A 26 -7.12 5.64 0.32
N SER A 27 -7.31 4.97 1.43
CA SER A 27 -8.03 5.51 2.56
C SER A 27 -7.35 6.76 3.11
N VAL A 28 -6.04 6.68 3.30
CA VAL A 28 -5.28 7.82 3.83
C VAL A 28 -5.25 8.94 2.80
N ARG A 29 -5.08 8.60 1.53
CA ARG A 29 -5.08 9.60 0.47
C ARG A 29 -6.39 10.40 0.48
N GLN A 30 -7.50 9.69 0.56
CA GLN A 30 -8.80 10.34 0.58
C GLN A 30 -9.00 11.17 1.84
N SER A 31 -8.51 10.68 2.95
CA SER A 31 -8.57 11.38 4.21
C SER A 31 -7.83 12.70 4.17
N VAL A 32 -6.69 12.71 3.49
CA VAL A 32 -5.88 13.92 3.33
C VAL A 32 -6.52 14.86 2.30
N GLY A 33 -7.32 14.32 1.42
CA GLY A 33 -7.97 15.12 0.39
C GLY A 33 -7.21 15.17 -0.92
N TYR A 34 -6.30 14.22 -1.14
CA TYR A 34 -5.54 14.18 -2.39
C TYR A 34 -6.27 13.36 -3.45
N SER A 35 -6.20 13.81 -4.68
CA SER A 35 -6.57 12.98 -5.81
C SER A 35 -5.38 12.05 -6.10
N ILE A 36 -5.59 11.08 -6.97
CA ILE A 36 -4.50 10.21 -7.39
C ILE A 36 -3.38 11.05 -8.01
N GLU A 37 -3.75 12.02 -8.81
CA GLU A 37 -2.77 12.89 -9.47
C GLU A 37 -2.01 13.74 -8.48
N ASP A 38 -2.71 14.25 -7.48
CA ASP A 38 -2.07 15.04 -6.43
C ASP A 38 -1.03 14.21 -5.70
N LEU A 39 -1.39 13.00 -5.33
CA LEU A 39 -0.47 12.15 -4.62
C LEU A 39 0.73 11.79 -5.49
N ALA A 40 0.47 11.46 -6.75
CA ALA A 40 1.53 11.11 -7.69
C ALA A 40 2.55 12.23 -7.78
N GLU A 41 2.09 13.45 -7.96
CA GLU A 41 2.97 14.60 -8.03
C GLU A 41 3.77 14.80 -6.76
N THR A 42 3.10 14.66 -5.64
CA THR A 42 3.74 14.90 -4.34
C THR A 42 4.84 13.88 -4.06
N CYS A 43 4.64 12.64 -4.44
CA CYS A 43 5.61 11.61 -4.14
C CYS A 43 6.53 11.26 -5.30
N GLY A 44 6.38 11.94 -6.44
CA GLY A 44 7.27 11.72 -7.57
C GLY A 44 7.01 10.42 -8.31
N LEU A 45 5.77 9.95 -8.30
CA LEU A 45 5.37 8.75 -9.03
C LEU A 45 4.37 9.14 -10.10
N THR A 46 4.01 8.18 -10.95
CA THR A 46 2.98 8.42 -11.94
C THR A 46 1.62 8.03 -11.37
N SER A 47 0.56 8.56 -11.97
CA SER A 47 -0.79 8.19 -11.57
C SER A 47 -1.02 6.69 -11.75
N ALA A 48 -0.45 6.12 -12.81
CA ALA A 48 -0.58 4.69 -13.05
C ALA A 48 0.09 3.89 -11.92
N GLU A 49 1.22 4.36 -11.42
CA GLU A 49 1.89 3.68 -10.33
C GLU A 49 1.08 3.76 -9.05
N ILE A 50 0.49 4.90 -8.77
CA ILE A 50 -0.38 5.04 -7.60
C ILE A 50 -1.59 4.12 -7.73
N THR A 51 -2.20 4.10 -8.89
CA THR A 51 -3.35 3.24 -9.14
C THR A 51 -2.98 1.78 -8.94
N GLY A 52 -1.82 1.38 -9.44
CA GLY A 52 -1.36 0.01 -9.26
C GLY A 52 -1.18 -0.36 -7.79
N ILE A 53 -0.65 0.55 -7.00
CA ILE A 53 -0.49 0.32 -5.57
C ILE A 53 -1.86 0.19 -4.90
N GLU A 54 -2.78 1.09 -5.22
CA GLU A 54 -4.09 1.10 -4.57
C GLU A 54 -4.93 -0.10 -4.97
N GLU A 55 -4.71 -0.63 -6.14
CA GLU A 55 -5.45 -1.81 -6.60
C GLU A 55 -4.80 -3.11 -6.21
N GLY A 56 -3.69 -3.03 -5.49
CA GLY A 56 -3.02 -4.22 -5.01
C GLY A 56 -2.25 -4.98 -6.06
N LEU A 57 -1.83 -4.30 -7.11
CA LEU A 57 -1.09 -4.93 -8.19
C LEU A 57 0.40 -4.98 -7.89
N GLU A 58 0.89 -4.08 -7.09
CA GLU A 58 2.29 -4.06 -6.73
C GLU A 58 2.46 -3.32 -5.41
N ALA A 59 3.56 -3.61 -4.74
CA ALA A 59 3.87 -2.99 -3.48
C ALA A 59 5.38 -2.88 -3.34
N ASP A 60 5.96 -1.97 -4.11
CA ASP A 60 7.39 -1.72 -4.06
C ASP A 60 7.69 -0.88 -2.83
N MET A 61 8.58 -1.35 -1.98
CA MET A 61 8.88 -0.68 -0.72
C MET A 61 9.39 0.74 -0.92
N GLY A 62 10.22 0.95 -1.94
CA GLY A 62 10.71 2.29 -2.23
C GLY A 62 9.59 3.25 -2.56
N GLN A 63 8.64 2.78 -3.35
CA GLN A 63 7.47 3.60 -3.69
C GLN A 63 6.59 3.84 -2.48
N LEU A 64 6.41 2.81 -1.66
CA LEU A 64 5.57 2.94 -0.47
C LEU A 64 6.15 3.94 0.52
N LYS A 65 7.47 4.00 0.62
CA LYS A 65 8.10 4.98 1.50
C LYS A 65 7.84 6.39 1.01
N ARG A 66 7.88 6.59 -0.29
CA ARG A 66 7.57 7.90 -0.87
C ARG A 66 6.13 8.27 -0.63
N VAL A 67 5.24 7.32 -0.81
CA VAL A 67 3.82 7.54 -0.60
C VAL A 67 3.56 7.90 0.87
N ALA A 68 4.15 7.14 1.78
CA ALA A 68 3.97 7.40 3.20
C ALA A 68 4.44 8.81 3.55
N SER A 69 5.59 9.18 3.03
CA SER A 69 6.14 10.51 3.27
C SER A 69 5.20 11.59 2.74
N ALA A 70 4.69 11.40 1.53
CA ALA A 70 3.79 12.37 0.92
C ALA A 70 2.49 12.50 1.70
N LEU A 71 2.02 11.39 2.27
CA LEU A 71 0.80 11.38 3.06
C LEU A 71 1.06 11.74 4.52
N GLN A 72 2.31 11.90 4.89
CA GLN A 72 2.72 12.27 6.24
C GLN A 72 2.32 11.23 7.28
N VAL A 73 2.46 9.97 6.89
CA VAL A 73 2.24 8.86 7.81
C VAL A 73 3.51 8.02 7.81
N SER A 74 3.65 7.14 8.79
CA SER A 74 4.78 6.25 8.81
C SER A 74 4.54 5.11 7.84
N ILE A 75 5.62 4.49 7.37
CA ILE A 75 5.49 3.34 6.50
C ILE A 75 4.76 2.21 7.22
N SER A 76 4.93 2.12 8.53
CA SER A 76 4.22 1.12 9.32
C SER A 76 2.72 1.28 9.25
N ASP A 77 2.26 2.52 9.16
CA ASP A 77 0.82 2.77 9.06
C ASP A 77 0.24 2.16 7.81
N LEU A 78 1.02 2.11 6.74
CA LEU A 78 0.57 1.50 5.51
C LEU A 78 0.71 -0.01 5.53
N LEU A 79 1.75 -0.51 6.18
CA LEU A 79 2.04 -1.94 6.17
C LEU A 79 1.22 -2.70 7.20
N ASP A 80 1.18 -2.20 8.43
CA ASP A 80 0.48 -2.88 9.48
C ASP A 80 -0.87 -2.32 9.67
N GLY A 81 -0.88 -1.06 9.76
CA GLY A 81 -2.13 -0.37 9.87
C GLY A 81 -3.10 -0.81 10.86
N GLN A 82 -2.82 -1.77 11.65
CA GLN A 82 -3.71 -2.26 12.46
C GLN A 82 -3.59 -2.14 13.75
N GLU A 83 -3.21 -1.97 14.09
CA GLU A 83 -3.35 -1.98 15.24
C GLU A 83 -3.43 -1.57 15.64
#